data_fdb8acffd8a793eeb3aed5ef20f964ca
#
_entry.id   fdb8acffd8a793eeb3aed5ef20f964ca
#
_cell.length_a   1.000
_cell.length_b   1.000
_cell.length_c   1.000
_cell.angle_alpha   90.00
_cell.angle_beta   90.00
_cell.angle_gamma   90.00
#
_symmetry.space_group_name_H-M   'P 1'
#
loop_
_entity.id
_entity.type
_entity.pdbx_description
1 polymer ?
#
loop_
_entity_poly.entity_id
_entity_poly.type
_entity_poly.pdbx_seq_one_letter_code
_entity_poly.pdbx_strand_id
1 'polypeptide(L)'
;MEHQEEALKAYIGLLRSSSHLEQVAKQDVRCYGLNLTEFSVLELLYHKGTHTTQAIKEKILIASSSTTYVIDQLVKKGCVRRETSQTDQRITYVSLTDKGAELMDQIFPTHATKIAASFALLSIDELQTLKTLLRKITYNEK
;
A
#
# COMPACT_ATOMS: atom_id res chain seq x y z
N MET A 1 -29.37 -18.23 -5.17
CA MET A 1 -28.98 -18.58 -6.53
C MET A 1 -28.49 -17.36 -7.29
N GLU A 2 -29.37 -16.40 -7.53
CA GLU A 2 -28.99 -15.18 -8.24
C GLU A 2 -27.89 -14.41 -7.52
N HIS A 3 -28.03 -14.27 -6.21
CA HIS A 3 -27.01 -13.56 -5.41
C HIS A 3 -25.66 -14.25 -5.55
N GLN A 4 -25.61 -15.56 -5.49
CA GLN A 4 -24.37 -16.32 -5.61
C GLN A 4 -23.71 -16.11 -6.97
N GLU A 5 -24.50 -16.13 -8.03
CA GLU A 5 -23.98 -15.91 -9.40
C GLU A 5 -23.38 -14.51 -9.54
N GLU A 6 -24.09 -13.49 -9.05
CA GLU A 6 -23.62 -12.12 -9.12
C GLU A 6 -22.39 -11.91 -8.25
N ALA A 7 -22.35 -12.53 -7.08
CA ALA A 7 -21.18 -12.45 -6.21
C ALA A 7 -19.94 -13.02 -6.87
N LEU A 8 -20.08 -14.15 -7.59
CA LEU A 8 -18.94 -14.74 -8.31
C LEU A 8 -18.44 -13.83 -9.43
N LYS A 9 -19.35 -13.18 -10.13
CA LYS A 9 -18.96 -12.22 -11.17
C LYS A 9 -18.24 -11.02 -10.59
N ALA A 10 -18.74 -10.50 -9.47
CA ALA A 10 -18.08 -9.38 -8.78
C ALA A 10 -16.70 -9.79 -8.30
N TYR A 11 -16.56 -10.99 -7.77
CA TYR A 11 -15.27 -11.53 -7.32
C TYR A 11 -14.26 -11.54 -8.47
N ILE A 12 -14.65 -12.06 -9.63
CA ILE A 12 -13.78 -12.10 -10.80
C ILE A 12 -13.40 -10.67 -11.22
N GLY A 13 -14.38 -9.76 -11.24
CA GLY A 13 -14.12 -8.37 -11.58
C GLY A 13 -13.13 -7.71 -10.63
N LEU A 14 -13.27 -7.98 -9.33
CA LEU A 14 -12.35 -7.46 -8.34
C LEU A 14 -10.94 -7.98 -8.54
N LEU A 15 -10.79 -9.27 -8.82
CA LEU A 15 -9.47 -9.86 -9.05
C LEU A 15 -8.80 -9.26 -10.29
N ARG A 16 -9.55 -9.09 -11.36
CA ARG A 16 -9.03 -8.50 -12.59
C ARG A 16 -8.64 -7.05 -12.38
N SER A 17 -9.49 -6.28 -11.70
CA SER A 17 -9.21 -4.87 -11.42
C SER A 17 -8.01 -4.72 -10.51
N SER A 18 -7.92 -5.56 -9.48
CA SER A 18 -6.80 -5.56 -8.55
C SER A 18 -5.49 -5.85 -9.28
N SER A 19 -5.49 -6.86 -10.15
CA SER A 19 -4.31 -7.22 -10.92
C SER A 19 -3.87 -6.08 -11.84
N HIS A 20 -4.83 -5.45 -12.50
CA HIS A 20 -4.54 -4.32 -13.39
C HIS A 20 -3.93 -3.15 -12.61
N LEU A 21 -4.55 -2.79 -11.49
CA LEU A 21 -4.06 -1.67 -10.67
C LEU A 21 -2.68 -1.97 -10.09
N GLU A 22 -2.43 -3.23 -9.72
CA GLU A 22 -1.13 -3.65 -9.24
C GLU A 22 -0.06 -3.47 -10.31
N GLN A 23 -0.38 -3.81 -11.56
CA GLN A 23 0.55 -3.63 -12.66
C GLN A 23 0.86 -2.15 -12.91
N VAL A 24 -0.16 -1.29 -12.85
CA VAL A 24 0.04 0.15 -13.00
C VAL A 24 1.00 0.67 -11.94
N ALA A 25 0.78 0.27 -10.69
CA ALA A 25 1.62 0.70 -9.57
C ALA A 25 3.04 0.16 -9.71
N LYS A 26 3.20 -1.10 -10.09
CA LYS A 26 4.52 -1.72 -10.26
C LYS A 26 5.35 -1.01 -11.32
N GLN A 27 4.73 -0.70 -12.44
CA GLN A 27 5.44 -0.03 -13.54
C GLN A 27 5.88 1.37 -13.13
N ASP A 28 5.04 2.06 -12.37
CA ASP A 28 5.34 3.41 -11.94
C ASP A 28 6.54 3.45 -10.98
N VAL A 29 6.54 2.60 -9.96
CA VAL A 29 7.58 2.66 -8.93
C VAL A 29 8.90 2.05 -9.38
N ARG A 30 8.88 1.22 -10.41
CA ARG A 30 10.10 0.59 -10.93
C ARG A 30 11.13 1.61 -11.39
N CYS A 31 10.68 2.74 -11.95
CA CYS A 31 11.60 3.79 -12.41
C CYS A 31 12.45 4.35 -11.29
N TYR A 32 12.02 4.20 -10.05
CA TYR A 32 12.72 4.74 -8.89
C TYR A 32 13.53 3.68 -8.15
N GLY A 33 13.64 2.49 -8.74
CA GLY A 33 14.41 1.41 -8.13
C GLY A 33 13.69 0.72 -6.98
N LEU A 34 12.36 0.81 -6.94
CA LEU A 34 11.55 0.23 -5.88
C LEU A 34 10.67 -0.89 -6.42
N ASN A 35 10.44 -1.90 -5.60
CA ASN A 35 9.35 -2.83 -5.88
C ASN A 35 8.09 -2.33 -5.18
N LEU A 36 6.96 -2.96 -5.48
CA LEU A 36 5.68 -2.48 -4.98
C LEU A 36 5.56 -2.61 -3.46
N THR A 37 6.13 -3.67 -2.88
CA THR A 37 6.09 -3.86 -1.43
C THR A 37 6.91 -2.78 -0.72
N GLU A 38 8.09 -2.46 -1.25
CA GLU A 38 8.90 -1.37 -0.72
C GLU A 38 8.15 -0.04 -0.78
N PHE A 39 7.53 0.22 -1.91
CA PHE A 39 6.74 1.44 -2.06
C PHE A 39 5.59 1.49 -1.07
N SER A 40 4.91 0.36 -0.84
CA SER A 40 3.79 0.31 0.12
C SER A 40 4.22 0.69 1.53
N VAL A 41 5.41 0.23 1.95
CA VAL A 41 5.95 0.62 3.26
C VAL A 41 6.23 2.11 3.30
N LEU A 42 6.90 2.64 2.26
CA LEU A 42 7.23 4.06 2.20
C LEU A 42 5.96 4.91 2.20
N GLU A 43 4.94 4.49 1.45
CA GLU A 43 3.68 5.22 1.36
C GLU A 43 2.99 5.27 2.72
N LEU A 44 2.97 4.16 3.43
CA LEU A 44 2.38 4.12 4.77
C LEU A 44 3.09 5.09 5.71
N LEU A 45 4.41 5.06 5.74
CA LEU A 45 5.19 5.93 6.61
C LEU A 45 5.08 7.39 6.21
N TYR A 46 4.99 7.65 4.91
CA TYR A 46 4.88 9.00 4.37
C TYR A 46 3.57 9.67 4.78
N HIS A 47 2.46 8.93 4.71
CA HIS A 47 1.13 9.47 4.99
C HIS A 47 0.73 9.36 6.45
N LYS A 48 1.19 8.34 7.15
CA LYS A 48 0.72 8.05 8.51
C LYS A 48 1.80 8.16 9.58
N GLY A 49 3.05 8.38 9.17
CA GLY A 49 4.15 8.55 10.13
C GLY A 49 4.74 7.25 10.63
N THR A 50 5.53 7.36 11.68
CA THR A 50 6.26 6.25 12.27
C THR A 50 5.33 5.12 12.72
N HIS A 51 5.73 3.90 12.44
CA HIS A 51 4.98 2.70 12.82
C HIS A 51 5.92 1.64 13.37
N THR A 52 5.39 0.75 14.19
CA THR A 52 6.15 -0.44 14.61
C THR A 52 6.23 -1.40 13.43
N THR A 53 7.22 -2.29 13.48
CA THR A 53 7.35 -3.35 12.46
C THR A 53 6.07 -4.17 12.36
N GLN A 54 5.48 -4.51 13.52
CA GLN A 54 4.26 -5.30 13.55
C GLN A 54 3.09 -4.55 12.90
N ALA A 55 2.94 -3.25 13.19
CA ALA A 55 1.87 -2.46 12.59
C ALA A 55 2.04 -2.37 11.06
N ILE A 56 3.28 -2.22 10.58
CA ILE A 56 3.54 -2.20 9.15
C ILE A 56 3.10 -3.51 8.52
N LYS A 57 3.48 -4.63 9.15
CA LYS A 57 3.12 -5.96 8.66
C LYS A 57 1.61 -6.12 8.52
N GLU A 58 0.85 -5.58 9.48
CA GLU A 58 -0.61 -5.70 9.47
C GLU A 58 -1.27 -4.78 8.45
N LYS A 59 -0.64 -3.64 8.14
CA LYS A 59 -1.26 -2.62 7.29
C LYS A 59 -0.85 -2.67 5.83
N ILE A 60 0.22 -3.37 5.50
CA ILE A 60 0.63 -3.52 4.10
C ILE A 60 -0.35 -4.45 3.39
N LEU A 61 -0.95 -3.95 2.32
CA LEU A 61 -1.97 -4.71 1.57
C LEU A 61 -1.36 -5.69 0.58
N ILE A 62 -0.14 -5.42 0.14
CA ILE A 62 0.55 -6.26 -0.84
C ILE A 62 1.80 -6.80 -0.18
N ALA A 63 1.72 -8.02 0.30
CA ALA A 63 2.82 -8.61 1.05
C ALA A 63 3.19 -9.96 0.43
N SER A 64 3.95 -9.92 -0.64
CA SER A 64 4.49 -11.14 -1.24
C SER A 64 5.82 -11.54 -0.61
N SER A 65 6.40 -10.66 0.23
CA SER A 65 7.71 -10.87 0.84
C SER A 65 7.62 -10.67 2.34
N SER A 66 8.62 -11.19 3.07
CA SER A 66 8.75 -10.92 4.50
C SER A 66 8.87 -9.41 4.73
N THR A 67 8.05 -8.88 5.63
CA THR A 67 8.08 -7.46 5.99
C THR A 67 9.45 -7.06 6.52
N THR A 68 10.06 -7.92 7.34
CA THR A 68 11.38 -7.65 7.89
C THR A 68 12.42 -7.50 6.79
N TYR A 69 12.37 -8.39 5.79
CA TYR A 69 13.30 -8.32 4.65
C TYR A 69 13.12 -7.02 3.87
N VAL A 70 11.86 -6.64 3.62
CA VAL A 70 11.56 -5.42 2.88
C VAL A 70 12.09 -4.19 3.63
N ILE A 71 11.89 -4.15 4.95
CA ILE A 71 12.41 -3.06 5.76
C ILE A 71 13.93 -3.05 5.73
N ASP A 72 14.58 -4.23 5.78
CA ASP A 72 16.03 -4.33 5.66
C ASP A 72 16.52 -3.69 4.36
N GLN A 73 15.84 -3.96 3.26
CA GLN A 73 16.22 -3.38 1.97
C GLN A 73 16.07 -1.86 1.98
N LEU A 74 15.01 -1.35 2.59
CA LEU A 74 14.79 0.10 2.68
C LEU A 74 15.81 0.77 3.59
N VAL A 75 16.26 0.09 4.64
CA VAL A 75 17.35 0.60 5.49
C VAL A 75 18.62 0.69 4.67
N LYS A 76 18.94 -0.34 3.89
CA LYS A 76 20.13 -0.34 3.03
C LYS A 76 20.10 0.78 2.00
N LYS A 77 18.91 1.09 1.49
CA LYS A 77 18.75 2.19 0.53
C LYS A 77 18.76 3.56 1.21
N GLY A 78 18.79 3.59 2.53
CA GLY A 78 18.82 4.84 3.28
C GLY A 78 17.48 5.54 3.38
N CYS A 79 16.38 4.87 3.05
CA CYS A 79 15.05 5.48 3.02
C CYS A 79 14.32 5.42 4.34
N VAL A 80 14.64 4.44 5.18
CA VAL A 80 14.03 4.31 6.50
C VAL A 80 15.11 4.00 7.54
N ARG A 81 14.76 4.22 8.80
CA ARG A 81 15.61 3.82 9.92
C ARG A 81 14.79 3.09 10.96
N ARG A 82 15.45 2.20 11.68
CA ARG A 82 14.86 1.47 12.79
C ARG A 82 15.32 2.06 14.11
N GLU A 83 14.43 2.01 15.08
CA GLU A 83 14.74 2.46 16.42
C GLU A 83 14.04 1.54 17.41
N THR A 84 14.83 0.88 18.27
CA THR A 84 14.27 0.00 19.28
C THR A 84 13.62 0.83 20.38
N SER A 85 12.45 0.40 20.86
CA SER A 85 11.76 1.07 21.95
C SER A 85 12.64 1.04 23.21
N GLN A 86 12.68 2.18 23.91
CA GLN A 86 13.44 2.26 25.16
C GLN A 86 12.73 1.56 26.31
N THR A 87 11.43 1.36 26.20
CA THR A 87 10.64 0.71 27.26
C THR A 87 10.42 -0.77 27.03
N ASP A 88 10.50 -1.23 25.76
CA ASP A 88 10.30 -2.64 25.42
C ASP A 88 11.14 -2.99 24.21
N GLN A 89 12.23 -3.72 24.45
CA GLN A 89 13.20 -4.09 23.40
C GLN A 89 12.62 -5.00 22.34
N ARG A 90 11.44 -5.56 22.56
CA ARG A 90 10.77 -6.39 21.55
C ARG A 90 10.08 -5.54 20.49
N ILE A 91 9.96 -4.23 20.73
CA ILE A 91 9.27 -3.31 19.84
C ILE A 91 10.30 -2.49 19.06
N THR A 92 10.19 -2.50 17.74
CA THR A 92 11.04 -1.71 16.87
C THR A 92 10.17 -0.76 16.07
N TYR A 93 10.51 0.52 16.10
CA TYR A 93 9.83 1.56 15.30
C TYR A 93 10.58 1.78 14.01
N VAL A 94 9.84 2.07 12.95
CA VAL A 94 10.38 2.35 11.62
C VAL A 94 9.89 3.72 11.20
N SER A 95 10.82 4.58 10.76
CA SER A 95 10.51 5.95 10.34
C SER A 95 11.18 6.24 9.00
N LEU A 96 10.60 7.18 8.25
CA LEU A 96 11.29 7.69 7.06
C LEU A 96 12.50 8.51 7.48
N THR A 97 13.58 8.36 6.72
CA THR A 97 14.71 9.30 6.79
C THR A 97 14.36 10.52 5.94
N ASP A 98 15.20 11.57 6.02
CA ASP A 98 15.06 12.72 5.12
C ASP A 98 15.13 12.27 3.67
N LYS A 99 16.04 11.36 3.35
CA LYS A 99 16.16 10.81 2.00
C LYS A 99 14.88 10.11 1.55
N GLY A 100 14.29 9.33 2.44
CA GLY A 100 13.04 8.62 2.14
C GLY A 100 11.90 9.60 1.91
N ALA A 101 11.81 10.64 2.74
CA ALA A 101 10.78 11.66 2.59
C ALA A 101 10.95 12.43 1.27
N GLU A 102 12.17 12.79 0.92
CA GLU A 102 12.44 13.48 -0.34
C GLU A 102 12.10 12.61 -1.54
N LEU A 103 12.41 11.31 -1.46
CA LEU A 103 12.07 10.36 -2.51
C LEU A 103 10.57 10.30 -2.70
N MET A 104 9.81 10.22 -1.61
CA MET A 104 8.35 10.17 -1.68
C MET A 104 7.76 11.49 -2.19
N ASP A 105 8.34 12.63 -1.82
CA ASP A 105 7.92 13.92 -2.36
C ASP A 105 8.06 13.94 -3.87
N GLN A 106 9.05 13.25 -4.41
CA GLN A 106 9.31 13.18 -5.83
C GLN A 106 8.38 12.18 -6.53
N ILE A 107 8.18 11.03 -5.92
CA ILE A 107 7.41 9.93 -6.53
C ILE A 107 5.90 10.15 -6.43
N PHE A 108 5.42 10.58 -5.27
CA PHE A 108 4.01 10.48 -4.95
C PHE A 108 3.10 11.28 -5.88
N PRO A 109 3.41 12.53 -6.25
CA PRO A 109 2.48 13.29 -7.12
C PRO A 109 2.23 12.59 -8.47
N THR A 110 3.27 12.06 -9.09
CA THR A 110 3.14 11.35 -10.36
C THR A 110 2.40 10.03 -10.17
N HIS A 111 2.71 9.33 -9.09
CA HIS A 111 2.04 8.07 -8.76
C HIS A 111 0.55 8.30 -8.55
N ALA A 112 0.18 9.32 -7.77
CA ALA A 112 -1.21 9.64 -7.50
C ALA A 112 -1.97 9.94 -8.79
N THR A 113 -1.34 10.68 -9.72
CA THR A 113 -1.94 10.99 -11.01
C THR A 113 -2.19 9.73 -11.83
N LYS A 114 -1.23 8.82 -11.85
CA LYS A 114 -1.37 7.58 -12.63
C LYS A 114 -2.44 6.67 -12.05
N ILE A 115 -2.50 6.55 -10.74
CA ILE A 115 -3.55 5.75 -10.11
C ILE A 115 -4.91 6.38 -10.37
N ALA A 116 -5.02 7.70 -10.20
CA ALA A 116 -6.28 8.41 -10.44
C ALA A 116 -6.78 8.21 -11.87
N ALA A 117 -5.85 8.14 -12.84
CA ALA A 117 -6.22 7.92 -14.24
C ALA A 117 -6.92 6.57 -14.44
N SER A 118 -6.59 5.58 -13.63
CA SER A 118 -7.26 4.28 -13.71
C SER A 118 -8.72 4.34 -13.27
N PHE A 119 -9.11 5.40 -12.56
CA PHE A 119 -10.47 5.62 -12.10
C PHE A 119 -11.16 6.77 -12.83
N ALA A 120 -10.60 7.20 -13.98
CA ALA A 120 -11.06 8.41 -14.67
C ALA A 120 -12.52 8.34 -15.12
N LEU A 121 -13.04 7.14 -15.36
CA LEU A 121 -14.42 6.97 -15.80
C LEU A 121 -15.44 7.03 -14.66
N LEU A 122 -14.96 7.04 -13.42
CA LEU A 122 -15.84 7.10 -12.25
C LEU A 122 -15.97 8.53 -11.73
N SER A 123 -17.19 8.92 -11.41
CA SER A 123 -17.43 10.20 -10.75
C SER A 123 -17.00 10.11 -9.29
N ILE A 124 -16.95 11.27 -8.62
CA ILE A 124 -16.62 11.31 -7.19
C ILE A 124 -17.65 10.49 -6.39
N ASP A 125 -18.93 10.64 -6.72
CA ASP A 125 -19.97 9.87 -6.04
C ASP A 125 -19.78 8.38 -6.23
N GLU A 126 -19.44 7.95 -7.44
CA GLU A 126 -19.18 6.55 -7.73
C GLU A 126 -17.97 6.03 -6.98
N LEU A 127 -16.91 6.85 -6.85
CA LEU A 127 -15.74 6.47 -6.08
C LEU A 127 -16.07 6.31 -4.60
N GLN A 128 -16.90 7.20 -4.05
CA GLN A 128 -17.33 7.08 -2.66
C GLN A 128 -18.15 5.83 -2.43
N THR A 129 -19.05 5.51 -3.37
CA THR A 129 -19.83 4.28 -3.32
C THR A 129 -18.94 3.06 -3.38
N LEU A 130 -17.97 3.06 -4.29
CA LEU A 130 -17.02 1.95 -4.42
C LEU A 130 -16.26 1.72 -3.11
N LYS A 131 -15.76 2.80 -2.48
CA LYS A 131 -15.06 2.69 -1.20
C LYS A 131 -15.94 2.07 -0.13
N THR A 132 -17.20 2.49 -0.07
CA THR A 132 -18.15 1.95 0.90
C THR A 132 -18.39 0.46 0.66
N LEU A 133 -18.58 0.08 -0.60
CA LEU A 133 -18.83 -1.32 -0.95
C LEU A 133 -17.62 -2.21 -0.64
N LEU A 134 -16.43 -1.71 -0.93
CA LEU A 134 -15.20 -2.47 -0.65
C LEU A 134 -15.04 -2.71 0.85
N ARG A 135 -15.38 -1.72 1.69
CA ARG A 135 -15.33 -1.90 3.14
C ARG A 135 -16.31 -2.96 3.62
N LYS A 136 -17.50 -3.00 3.03
CA LYS A 136 -18.50 -4.01 3.39
C LYS A 136 -17.99 -5.42 3.11
N ILE A 137 -17.24 -5.59 2.04
CA ILE A 137 -16.66 -6.88 1.70
C ILE A 137 -15.54 -7.24 2.67
N THR A 138 -14.65 -6.30 2.93
CA THR A 138 -13.44 -6.54 3.72
C THR A 138 -13.74 -6.78 5.19
N TYR A 139 -14.70 -6.05 5.75
CA TYR A 139 -15.00 -6.10 7.19
C TYR A 139 -16.27 -6.88 7.51
N ASN A 140 -16.63 -7.81 6.65
CA ASN A 140 -17.85 -8.57 6.79
C ASN A 140 -17.73 -9.74 7.76
N GLU A 141 -16.55 -9.99 8.28
CA GLU A 141 -16.26 -11.17 9.08
C GLU A 141 -16.33 -10.89 10.59
N LYS A 142 -17.37 -10.29 11.03
CA LYS A 142 -17.47 -10.00 12.48
C LYS A 142 -18.57 -10.80 13.17
#